data_c04afccb2435ae33393caf675085b6d0
#
_entry.id   c04afccb2435ae33393caf675085b6d0
#
_cell.length_a   1.000
_cell.length_b   1.000
_cell.length_c   1.000
_cell.angle_alpha   90.00
_cell.angle_beta   90.00
_cell.angle_gamma   90.00
#
_symmetry.space_group_name_H-M   'P 1'
#
loop_
_entity.id
_entity.type
_entity.pdbx_description
1 polymer ?
#
loop_
_entity_poly.entity_id
_entity_poly.type
_entity_poly.pdbx_seq_one_letter_code
_entity_poly.pdbx_strand_id
1 'polypeptide(L)'
;LMISTFTDDIVHYFVDHAPVKSAIGLANYWCKVAPKTEATWSLDHALVNEPEAVIEWSMRWKPSTELSHEFLRGTEWFIFVGNKIAEIRSYHCNFYLNDRRNCQLRDFDYRGRKYTHEES
;
A
#
# COMPACT_ATOMS: atom_id res chain seq x y z
N LEU A 1 -17.29 -7.65 0.44
CA LEU A 1 -16.68 -7.14 1.67
C LEU A 1 -15.83 -5.92 1.42
N MET A 2 -14.90 -6.00 0.48
CA MET A 2 -14.04 -4.87 0.15
C MET A 2 -14.86 -3.66 -0.32
N ILE A 3 -15.88 -3.91 -1.15
CA ILE A 3 -16.74 -2.85 -1.69
C ILE A 3 -17.45 -2.07 -0.58
N SER A 4 -17.89 -2.75 0.48
CA SER A 4 -18.60 -2.10 1.59
C SER A 4 -17.73 -1.19 2.44
N THR A 5 -16.41 -1.30 2.34
CA THR A 5 -15.46 -0.45 3.07
C THR A 5 -15.31 0.91 2.40
N PHE A 6 -15.63 1.01 1.12
CA PHE A 6 -15.40 2.21 0.30
C PHE A 6 -16.71 2.94 -0.02
N THR A 7 -16.61 4.25 -0.22
CA THR A 7 -17.71 4.98 -0.89
C THR A 7 -17.76 4.51 -2.35
N ASP A 8 -18.94 4.64 -2.97
CA ASP A 8 -19.10 4.20 -4.37
C ASP A 8 -18.16 4.93 -5.32
N ASP A 9 -17.84 6.18 -5.01
CA ASP A 9 -17.01 7.06 -5.84
C ASP A 9 -15.57 7.18 -5.33
N ILE A 10 -15.09 6.23 -4.55
CA ILE A 10 -13.70 6.25 -4.04
C ILE A 10 -12.70 6.40 -5.17
N VAL A 11 -11.62 7.12 -4.87
CA VAL A 11 -10.45 7.21 -5.76
C VAL A 11 -9.21 6.80 -5.01
N HIS A 12 -8.44 5.87 -5.60
CA HIS A 12 -7.16 5.45 -5.05
C HIS A 12 -6.05 5.97 -5.98
N TYR A 13 -5.25 6.91 -5.47
CA TYR A 13 -4.13 7.50 -6.19
C TYR A 13 -2.86 6.72 -5.93
N PHE A 14 -2.09 6.48 -6.99
CA PHE A 14 -0.82 5.76 -6.96
C PHE A 14 0.30 6.65 -7.53
N VAL A 15 1.54 6.29 -7.21
CA VAL A 15 2.71 7.05 -7.71
C VAL A 15 3.14 6.61 -9.11
N ASP A 16 2.74 5.43 -9.54
CA ASP A 16 3.29 4.76 -10.72
C ASP A 16 2.30 4.57 -11.87
N HIS A 17 1.03 4.83 -11.65
CA HIS A 17 0.02 4.71 -12.70
C HIS A 17 -1.21 5.56 -12.40
N ALA A 18 -2.13 5.61 -13.33
CA ALA A 18 -3.36 6.39 -13.20
C ALA A 18 -4.20 5.93 -12.01
N PRO A 19 -4.98 6.84 -11.41
CA PRO A 19 -5.85 6.46 -10.29
C PRO A 19 -6.86 5.37 -10.67
N VAL A 20 -7.19 4.55 -9.69
CA VAL A 20 -8.27 3.56 -9.81
C VAL A 20 -9.51 4.17 -9.15
N LYS A 21 -10.61 4.22 -9.89
CA LYS A 21 -11.84 4.90 -9.46
C LYS A 21 -12.98 3.91 -9.25
N SER A 22 -13.87 4.27 -8.35
CA SER A 22 -15.06 3.55 -7.90
C SER A 22 -14.75 2.32 -7.04
N ALA A 23 -15.70 1.99 -6.17
CA ALA A 23 -15.53 0.83 -5.28
C ALA A 23 -15.41 -0.47 -6.08
N ILE A 24 -16.22 -0.61 -7.12
CA ILE A 24 -16.18 -1.79 -8.00
C ILE A 24 -14.86 -1.85 -8.76
N GLY A 25 -14.41 -0.71 -9.30
CA GLY A 25 -13.15 -0.63 -10.03
C GLY A 25 -11.96 -1.00 -9.15
N LEU A 26 -11.95 -0.52 -7.92
CA LEU A 26 -10.87 -0.80 -6.99
C LEU A 26 -10.87 -2.27 -6.56
N ALA A 27 -12.03 -2.85 -6.28
CA ALA A 27 -12.13 -4.26 -5.94
C ALA A 27 -11.64 -5.14 -7.10
N ASN A 28 -12.03 -4.82 -8.32
CA ASN A 28 -11.59 -5.56 -9.51
C ASN A 28 -10.07 -5.44 -9.71
N TYR A 29 -9.51 -4.25 -9.47
CA TYR A 29 -8.07 -4.02 -9.55
C TYR A 29 -7.31 -4.96 -8.61
N TRP A 30 -7.69 -5.00 -7.33
CA TRP A 30 -7.01 -5.82 -6.34
C TRP A 30 -7.21 -7.31 -6.56
N CYS A 31 -8.38 -7.73 -7.03
CA CYS A 31 -8.62 -9.12 -7.40
C CYS A 31 -7.68 -9.58 -8.53
N LYS A 32 -7.26 -8.65 -9.39
CA LYS A 32 -6.38 -8.93 -10.51
C LYS A 32 -4.91 -8.92 -10.12
N VAL A 33 -4.52 -7.97 -9.27
CA VAL A 33 -3.10 -7.68 -8.95
C VAL A 33 -2.56 -8.56 -7.83
N ALA A 34 -3.28 -8.70 -6.74
CA ALA A 34 -2.76 -9.37 -5.55
C ALA A 34 -2.32 -10.83 -5.79
N PRO A 35 -3.10 -11.68 -6.48
CA PRO A 35 -2.68 -13.06 -6.71
C PRO A 35 -1.41 -13.20 -7.55
N LYS A 36 -1.15 -12.25 -8.44
CA LYS A 36 0.00 -12.31 -9.35
C LYS A 36 1.32 -11.98 -8.68
N THR A 37 1.28 -11.20 -7.62
CA THR A 37 2.48 -10.71 -6.96
C THR A 37 2.80 -11.44 -5.67
N GLU A 38 1.93 -12.36 -5.23
CA GLU A 38 2.05 -13.06 -3.96
C GLU A 38 2.27 -12.07 -2.80
N ALA A 39 1.58 -10.93 -2.87
CA ALA A 39 1.80 -9.83 -1.94
C ALA A 39 1.14 -10.07 -0.58
N THR A 40 1.88 -9.75 0.47
CA THR A 40 1.35 -9.71 1.84
C THR A 40 1.74 -8.37 2.45
N TRP A 41 0.79 -7.72 3.13
CA TRP A 41 1.00 -6.42 3.74
C TRP A 41 0.97 -6.52 5.25
N SER A 42 1.77 -5.69 5.89
CA SER A 42 1.78 -5.54 7.33
C SER A 42 1.62 -4.06 7.67
N LEU A 43 0.78 -3.77 8.65
CA LEU A 43 0.63 -2.42 9.18
C LEU A 43 1.69 -2.20 10.25
N ASP A 44 2.59 -1.26 10.03
CA ASP A 44 3.69 -0.99 10.96
C ASP A 44 3.38 0.17 11.90
N HIS A 45 2.68 1.19 11.42
CA HIS A 45 2.37 2.38 12.22
C HIS A 45 1.12 3.06 11.67
N ALA A 46 0.32 3.66 12.54
CA ALA A 46 -0.88 4.36 12.13
C ALA A 46 -1.16 5.55 13.04
N LEU A 47 -1.64 6.62 12.42
CA LEU A 47 -2.20 7.77 13.12
C LEU A 47 -3.58 8.03 12.55
N VAL A 48 -4.54 8.27 13.44
CA VAL A 48 -5.92 8.56 13.04
C VAL A 48 -6.35 9.88 13.67
N ASN A 49 -6.82 10.78 12.84
CA ASN A 49 -7.43 12.03 13.27
C ASN A 49 -8.59 12.31 12.32
N GLU A 50 -9.74 11.77 12.66
CA GLU A 50 -10.90 11.81 11.78
C GLU A 50 -11.20 13.22 11.29
N PRO A 51 -11.55 13.40 10.00
CA PRO A 51 -11.86 12.36 9.00
C PRO A 51 -10.67 11.81 8.21
N GLU A 52 -9.48 11.88 8.76
CA GLU A 52 -8.26 11.44 8.06
C GLU A 52 -7.51 10.40 8.87
N ALA A 53 -6.72 9.60 8.17
CA ALA A 53 -5.78 8.67 8.78
C ALA A 53 -4.56 8.54 7.88
N VAL A 54 -3.42 8.24 8.47
CA VAL A 54 -2.19 7.93 7.74
C VAL A 54 -1.55 6.70 8.34
N ILE A 55 -1.04 5.82 7.49
CA ILE A 55 -0.38 4.59 7.92
C ILE A 55 0.99 4.47 7.27
N GLU A 56 1.86 3.71 7.94
CA GLU A 56 3.06 3.17 7.31
C GLU A 56 2.88 1.66 7.21
N TRP A 57 3.23 1.10 6.06
CA TRP A 57 3.06 -0.32 5.81
C TRP A 57 4.30 -0.92 5.16
N SER A 58 4.42 -2.23 5.31
CA SER A 58 5.43 -3.02 4.62
C SER A 58 4.74 -4.09 3.79
N MET A 59 5.24 -4.32 2.60
CA MET A 59 4.73 -5.34 1.71
C MET A 59 5.86 -6.28 1.33
N ARG A 60 5.62 -7.55 1.50
CA ARG A 60 6.48 -8.58 0.94
C ARG A 60 5.80 -9.09 -0.32
N TRP A 61 6.49 -9.05 -1.44
CA TRP A 61 5.91 -9.42 -2.71
C TRP A 61 6.96 -10.00 -3.63
N LYS A 62 6.50 -10.61 -4.71
CA LYS A 62 7.37 -11.20 -5.72
C LYS A 62 7.12 -10.49 -7.03
N PRO A 63 8.03 -9.63 -7.48
CA PRO A 63 7.91 -9.00 -8.80
C PRO A 63 7.88 -10.05 -9.89
N SER A 64 7.12 -9.81 -10.95
CA SER A 64 6.94 -10.78 -12.03
C SER A 64 8.25 -11.14 -12.76
N THR A 65 9.26 -10.28 -12.66
CA THR A 65 10.56 -10.48 -13.30
C THR A 65 11.60 -11.10 -12.38
N GLU A 66 11.23 -11.40 -11.14
CA GLU A 66 12.17 -11.88 -10.13
C GLU A 66 11.80 -13.29 -9.64
N LEU A 67 12.81 -14.01 -9.15
CA LEU A 67 12.63 -15.36 -8.60
C LEU A 67 12.43 -15.36 -7.09
N SER A 68 12.70 -14.25 -6.42
CA SER A 68 12.61 -14.14 -4.96
C SER A 68 11.70 -12.98 -4.55
N HIS A 69 11.20 -13.06 -3.34
CA HIS A 69 10.41 -11.98 -2.75
C HIS A 69 11.28 -10.79 -2.39
N GLU A 70 10.68 -9.61 -2.42
CA GLU A 70 11.31 -8.36 -2.02
C GLU A 70 10.41 -7.60 -1.07
N PHE A 71 10.98 -6.66 -0.33
CA PHE A 71 10.22 -5.77 0.55
C PHE A 71 10.04 -4.41 -0.11
N LEU A 72 8.82 -3.91 0.03
CA LEU A 72 8.45 -2.56 -0.36
C LEU A 72 7.80 -1.90 0.85
N ARG A 73 8.16 -0.67 1.14
CA ARG A 73 7.55 0.09 2.22
C ARG A 73 6.86 1.31 1.65
N GLY A 74 5.83 1.75 2.34
CA GLY A 74 5.11 2.92 1.90
C GLY A 74 4.27 3.52 3.00
N THR A 75 3.65 4.61 2.65
CA THR A 75 2.65 5.27 3.49
C THR A 75 1.40 5.52 2.67
N GLU A 76 0.26 5.49 3.32
CA GLU A 76 -1.02 5.78 2.69
C GLU A 76 -1.79 6.78 3.52
N TRP A 77 -2.41 7.72 2.82
CA TRP A 77 -3.28 8.70 3.42
C TRP A 77 -4.71 8.37 3.05
N PHE A 78 -5.59 8.33 4.06
CA PHE A 78 -6.99 7.99 3.88
C PHE A 78 -7.87 9.17 4.23
N ILE A 79 -8.90 9.40 3.41
CA ILE A 79 -9.98 10.34 3.71
C ILE A 79 -11.25 9.53 3.89
N PHE A 80 -11.93 9.76 5.00
CA PHE A 80 -13.18 9.08 5.32
C PHE A 80 -14.38 9.99 5.11
N VAL A 81 -15.47 9.40 4.64
CA VAL A 81 -16.79 10.05 4.61
C VAL A 81 -17.72 9.09 5.35
N GLY A 82 -18.19 9.52 6.53
CA GLY A 82 -18.88 8.62 7.43
C GLY A 82 -17.96 7.46 7.85
N ASN A 83 -18.43 6.25 7.69
CA ASN A 83 -17.67 5.05 8.05
C ASN A 83 -16.91 4.43 6.87
N LYS A 84 -16.86 5.14 5.74
CA LYS A 84 -16.30 4.57 4.52
C LYS A 84 -15.11 5.39 4.03
N ILE A 85 -14.19 4.72 3.36
CA ILE A 85 -13.02 5.35 2.76
C ILE A 85 -13.44 5.96 1.43
N ALA A 86 -13.21 7.26 1.27
CA ALA A 86 -13.55 8.01 0.07
C ALA A 86 -12.35 8.31 -0.83
N GLU A 87 -11.16 8.34 -0.25
CA GLU A 87 -9.93 8.62 -1.00
C GLU A 87 -8.77 7.92 -0.34
N ILE A 88 -7.87 7.38 -1.15
CA ILE A 88 -6.61 6.80 -0.71
C ILE A 88 -5.50 7.42 -1.55
N ARG A 89 -4.40 7.81 -0.89
CA ARG A 89 -3.18 8.28 -1.56
C ARG A 89 -2.03 7.41 -1.11
N SER A 90 -1.49 6.63 -2.04
CA SER A 90 -0.38 5.71 -1.74
C SER A 90 0.94 6.30 -2.18
N TYR A 91 1.87 6.42 -1.24
CA TYR A 91 3.22 6.92 -1.48
C TYR A 91 4.20 5.78 -1.25
N HIS A 92 4.79 5.29 -2.31
CA HIS A 92 5.81 4.25 -2.22
C HIS A 92 6.81 4.43 -3.35
N CYS A 93 7.97 3.85 -3.17
CA CYS A 93 8.99 3.85 -4.20
C CYS A 93 8.65 2.81 -5.26
N ASN A 94 8.74 3.17 -6.52
CA ASN A 94 8.54 2.24 -7.63
C ASN A 94 9.90 1.84 -8.18
N PHE A 95 10.33 0.60 -7.96
CA PHE A 95 11.65 0.16 -8.37
C PHE A 95 11.80 0.09 -9.89
N TYR A 96 10.71 -0.04 -10.63
CA TYR A 96 10.76 -0.02 -12.09
C TYR A 96 11.24 1.31 -12.63
N LEU A 97 10.99 2.40 -11.90
CA LEU A 97 11.37 3.74 -12.33
C LEU A 97 12.77 4.12 -11.91
N ASN A 98 13.25 3.65 -10.77
CA ASN A 98 14.52 4.08 -10.20
C ASN A 98 15.53 2.95 -10.01
N ASP A 99 15.26 1.80 -10.57
CA ASP A 99 16.13 0.62 -10.53
C ASP A 99 16.55 0.22 -9.10
N ARG A 100 15.66 0.43 -8.15
CA ARG A 100 15.89 0.07 -6.76
C ARG A 100 15.02 -1.11 -6.37
N ARG A 101 15.65 -2.06 -5.71
CA ARG A 101 14.95 -3.24 -5.22
C ARG A 101 14.53 -3.11 -3.79
N ASN A 102 15.15 -2.20 -3.07
CA ASN A 102 14.87 -1.96 -1.66
C ASN A 102 14.48 -0.51 -1.47
N CYS A 103 13.23 -0.26 -1.17
CA CYS A 103 12.66 1.07 -1.04
C CYS A 103 12.51 1.44 0.44
N GLN A 104 13.61 1.41 1.15
CA GLN A 104 13.64 1.70 2.58
C GLN A 104 14.40 2.98 2.87
N LEU A 105 14.12 3.55 4.03
CA LEU A 105 14.83 4.72 4.51
C LEU A 105 16.23 4.31 4.95
N ARG A 106 17.21 5.08 4.50
CA ARG A 106 18.61 4.81 4.87
C ARG A 106 18.83 5.10 6.35
N ASP A 107 19.51 4.18 7.03
CA ASP A 107 19.89 4.32 8.45
C ASP A 107 18.71 4.40 9.43
N PHE A 108 17.52 4.07 8.97
CA PHE A 108 16.34 3.98 9.83
C PHE A 108 16.33 2.61 10.53
N ASP A 109 16.20 2.63 11.84
CA ASP A 109 16.24 1.39 12.64
C ASP A 109 14.88 0.70 12.67
N TYR A 110 14.56 0.00 11.59
CA TYR A 110 13.29 -0.72 11.47
C TYR A 110 13.11 -1.76 12.56
N ARG A 111 14.17 -2.50 12.87
CA ARG A 111 14.13 -3.55 13.89
C ARG A 111 13.89 -2.97 15.27
N GLY A 112 14.67 -1.97 15.66
CA GLY A 112 14.57 -1.36 16.97
C GLY A 112 13.26 -0.63 17.19
N ARG A 113 12.66 -0.13 16.13
CA ARG A 113 11.35 0.55 16.16
C ARG A 113 10.18 -0.40 15.96
N LYS A 114 10.47 -1.69 15.86
CA LYS A 114 9.47 -2.76 15.74
C LYS A 114 8.67 -2.73 14.45
N TYR A 115 9.26 -2.22 13.39
CA TYR A 115 8.68 -2.32 12.05
C TYR A 115 8.93 -3.73 11.52
N THR A 116 8.05 -4.19 10.66
CA THR A 116 8.25 -5.45 9.93
C THR A 116 9.54 -5.38 9.13
N HIS A 117 10.35 -6.42 9.18
CA HIS A 117 11.63 -6.48 8.48
C HIS A 117 11.87 -7.89 7.92
N GLU A 118 12.85 -8.00 7.01
CA GLU A 118 13.04 -9.23 6.23
C GLU A 118 13.26 -10.48 7.07
N GLU A 119 13.86 -10.33 8.23
CA GLU A 119 14.17 -11.46 9.10
C GLU A 119 13.03 -11.88 10.02
N SER A 120 11.92 -11.16 9.97
CA SER A 120 10.77 -11.47 10.83
C SER A 120 9.89 -12.57 10.26
#